data_83cfd13806eb8a94eb67adc6525b8b36
#
_entry.id   83cfd13806eb8a94eb67adc6525b8b36
#
_cell.length_a   1.000
_cell.length_b   1.000
_cell.length_c   1.000
_cell.angle_alpha   90.00
_cell.angle_beta   90.00
_cell.angle_gamma   90.00
#
_symmetry.space_group_name_H-M   'P 1'
#
loop_
_entity.id
_entity.type
_entity.pdbx_description
1 polymer ?
#
loop_
_entity_poly.entity_id
_entity_poly.type
_entity_poly.pdbx_seq_one_letter_code
_entity_poly.pdbx_strand_id
1 'polypeptide(L)'
;MYKLWTLFVILLFWSTLGCSQNLKGLDTLKTSELIDTLFIDHNINNWSLRLFANYKEQRFRLSNATQNLYLVPNNPYGLGFGVATRKLILDIAFNIKGQNEDPTKRFDLQATFIVKKHLFDVFFQTYQGFKVKNDFNDLEYFRNDLKSLSSGINYMYMFNADEFSLGALKSGLSRQKKTAITFGLGGFLITNNQSAESSIVPPELQSLFNDEARLNKFMGIGAGVLGGFTALFVLPANFFAVMNFTPGIGLMYKEVETEDVKFKPSNPLVYKMNLFGVVGYNGNRFYINLAGGSGIYSTDLNFGNTSSFILTNAKLSIGYKLGK
;
A
#
# COMPACT_ATOMS: atom_id res chain seq x y z
N MET A 1 22.00 -22.48 1.25
CA MET A 1 20.95 -21.57 1.70
C MET A 1 19.64 -21.67 0.91
N TYR A 2 19.62 -22.12 -0.33
CA TYR A 2 18.37 -22.23 -1.15
C TYR A 2 17.41 -23.36 -0.75
N LYS A 3 17.90 -24.42 -0.09
CA LYS A 3 17.06 -25.57 0.32
C LYS A 3 16.10 -25.29 1.51
N LEU A 4 16.37 -24.29 2.34
CA LEU A 4 15.48 -23.94 3.45
C LEU A 4 14.25 -23.11 3.00
N TRP A 5 14.38 -22.33 1.95
CA TRP A 5 13.29 -21.51 1.42
C TRP A 5 12.22 -22.35 0.70
N THR A 6 12.63 -23.39 -0.01
CA THR A 6 11.70 -24.31 -0.67
C THR A 6 10.88 -25.13 0.34
N LEU A 7 11.47 -25.49 1.49
CA LEU A 7 10.73 -26.20 2.54
C LEU A 7 9.68 -25.31 3.23
N PHE A 8 9.96 -24.03 3.41
CA PHE A 8 9.04 -23.08 4.04
C PHE A 8 7.81 -22.78 3.17
N VAL A 9 8.00 -22.68 1.85
CA VAL A 9 6.90 -22.51 0.89
C VAL A 9 6.04 -23.75 0.77
N ILE A 10 6.62 -24.95 0.82
CA ILE A 10 5.89 -26.23 0.76
C ILE A 10 5.10 -26.48 2.05
N LEU A 11 5.62 -26.11 3.22
CA LEU A 11 4.91 -26.22 4.50
C LEU A 11 3.70 -25.26 4.59
N LEU A 12 3.76 -24.08 3.97
CA LEU A 12 2.62 -23.16 3.89
C LEU A 12 1.49 -23.67 2.98
N PHE A 13 1.81 -24.48 1.96
CA PHE A 13 0.80 -25.09 1.08
C PHE A 13 0.18 -26.37 1.65
N TRP A 14 0.87 -27.09 2.52
CA TRP A 14 0.34 -28.34 3.11
C TRP A 14 -0.59 -28.13 4.31
N SER A 15 -0.49 -26.99 5.01
CA SER A 15 -1.38 -26.68 6.13
C SER A 15 -2.82 -26.31 5.70
N THR A 16 -3.07 -26.10 4.42
CA THR A 16 -4.41 -25.73 3.89
C THR A 16 -5.26 -26.95 3.46
N LEU A 17 -4.71 -28.16 3.46
CA LEU A 17 -5.41 -29.38 2.99
C LEU A 17 -6.01 -30.24 4.10
N GLY A 18 -5.87 -29.89 5.36
CA GLY A 18 -6.19 -30.76 6.48
C GLY A 18 -7.22 -30.26 7.48
N CYS A 19 -8.33 -29.62 7.05
CA CYS A 19 -9.46 -29.37 7.96
C CYS A 19 -10.80 -29.33 7.22
N SER A 20 -11.20 -30.49 6.67
CA SER A 20 -12.59 -30.74 6.33
C SER A 20 -13.18 -31.61 7.44
N GLN A 21 -13.63 -31.00 8.53
CA GLN A 21 -14.55 -31.64 9.44
C GLN A 21 -15.92 -30.99 9.32
N ASN A 22 -16.86 -31.82 8.86
CA ASN A 22 -18.30 -31.58 8.87
C ASN A 22 -18.78 -31.24 10.30
N LEU A 23 -18.97 -29.98 10.60
CA LEU A 23 -19.77 -29.56 11.73
C LEU A 23 -21.15 -29.15 11.19
N LYS A 24 -22.12 -30.06 11.41
CA LYS A 24 -23.54 -29.75 11.29
C LYS A 24 -23.92 -28.72 12.35
N GLY A 25 -23.91 -27.42 11.94
CA GLY A 25 -24.47 -26.30 12.67
C GLY A 25 -25.41 -25.57 11.74
N LEU A 26 -26.62 -26.07 11.57
CA LEU A 26 -27.56 -25.66 10.53
C LEU A 26 -28.15 -24.22 10.71
N ASP A 27 -28.00 -23.57 11.88
CA ASP A 27 -28.68 -22.30 12.15
C ASP A 27 -27.79 -21.04 12.07
N THR A 28 -26.49 -21.16 12.26
CA THR A 28 -25.57 -20.01 12.22
C THR A 28 -25.20 -19.58 10.80
N LEU A 29 -25.14 -20.50 9.84
CA LEU A 29 -24.85 -20.18 8.44
C LEU A 29 -25.98 -19.37 7.77
N LYS A 30 -27.23 -19.68 8.09
CA LYS A 30 -28.39 -18.96 7.55
C LYS A 30 -28.51 -17.53 8.10
N THR A 31 -28.09 -17.29 9.33
CA THR A 31 -28.14 -15.96 9.95
C THR A 31 -27.11 -15.02 9.34
N SER A 32 -25.88 -15.48 9.10
CA SER A 32 -24.84 -14.67 8.46
C SER A 32 -25.15 -14.36 6.98
N GLU A 33 -25.73 -15.30 6.25
CA GLU A 33 -26.20 -15.08 4.87
C GLU A 33 -27.38 -14.09 4.84
N LEU A 34 -28.29 -14.16 5.81
CA LEU A 34 -29.40 -13.24 5.91
C LEU A 34 -28.94 -11.81 6.24
N ILE A 35 -28.00 -11.66 7.18
CA ILE A 35 -27.38 -10.39 7.53
C ILE A 35 -26.64 -9.83 6.32
N ASP A 36 -25.84 -10.61 5.62
CA ASP A 36 -25.12 -10.23 4.42
C ASP A 36 -26.08 -9.66 3.37
N THR A 37 -27.20 -10.33 3.07
CA THR A 37 -28.20 -9.84 2.10
C THR A 37 -28.92 -8.57 2.52
N LEU A 38 -29.04 -8.29 3.81
CA LEU A 38 -29.61 -7.04 4.32
C LEU A 38 -28.70 -5.82 4.13
N PHE A 39 -27.40 -6.03 4.20
CA PHE A 39 -26.39 -4.96 4.12
C PHE A 39 -25.76 -4.84 2.74
N ILE A 40 -25.62 -5.95 2.00
CA ILE A 40 -24.85 -6.03 0.78
C ILE A 40 -25.73 -6.57 -0.36
N ASP A 41 -25.68 -5.90 -1.50
CA ASP A 41 -26.21 -6.40 -2.76
C ASP A 41 -25.04 -7.06 -3.52
N HIS A 42 -25.00 -8.37 -3.52
CA HIS A 42 -24.09 -9.16 -4.32
C HIS A 42 -24.61 -9.19 -5.76
N ASN A 43 -24.26 -8.15 -6.50
CA ASN A 43 -24.57 -8.09 -7.92
C ASN A 43 -24.12 -9.39 -8.61
N ILE A 44 -24.93 -9.91 -9.51
CA ILE A 44 -24.74 -11.19 -10.23
C ILE A 44 -23.46 -11.17 -11.09
N ASN A 45 -22.88 -9.99 -11.30
CA ASN A 45 -21.66 -9.80 -12.07
C ASN A 45 -20.44 -10.40 -11.33
N ASN A 46 -19.73 -11.29 -12.02
CA ASN A 46 -18.57 -11.98 -11.45
C ASN A 46 -17.24 -11.28 -11.73
N TRP A 47 -17.21 -10.38 -12.71
CA TRP A 47 -16.02 -9.70 -13.21
C TRP A 47 -16.29 -8.22 -13.43
N SER A 48 -15.29 -7.41 -13.26
CA SER A 48 -15.27 -6.04 -13.76
C SER A 48 -13.96 -5.75 -14.45
N LEU A 49 -14.06 -5.02 -15.57
CA LEU A 49 -12.92 -4.40 -16.24
C LEU A 49 -12.92 -2.93 -15.89
N ARG A 50 -11.76 -2.34 -15.70
CA ARG A 50 -11.65 -0.91 -15.42
C ARG A 50 -10.48 -0.28 -16.14
N LEU A 51 -10.70 0.97 -16.56
CA LEU A 51 -9.65 1.89 -16.95
C LEU A 51 -9.46 2.91 -15.85
N PHE A 52 -8.23 3.33 -15.64
CA PHE A 52 -7.95 4.33 -14.62
C PHE A 52 -6.79 5.23 -14.99
N ALA A 53 -6.88 6.47 -14.51
CA ALA A 53 -5.75 7.38 -14.39
C ALA A 53 -5.31 7.42 -12.93
N ASN A 54 -4.02 7.42 -12.68
CA ASN A 54 -3.50 7.48 -11.33
C ASN A 54 -2.37 8.51 -11.20
N TYR A 55 -2.30 9.12 -10.02
CA TYR A 55 -1.16 9.78 -9.47
C TYR A 55 -0.56 8.85 -8.41
N LYS A 56 0.72 8.54 -8.48
CA LYS A 56 1.40 7.69 -7.50
C LYS A 56 2.80 8.22 -7.26
N GLU A 57 3.04 8.60 -6.02
CA GLU A 57 4.31 9.13 -5.57
C GLU A 57 4.87 8.26 -4.45
N GLN A 58 6.06 7.75 -4.65
CA GLN A 58 6.87 7.07 -3.64
C GLN A 58 7.94 8.05 -3.19
N ARG A 59 7.73 8.68 -2.04
CA ARG A 59 8.64 9.66 -1.48
C ARG A 59 9.45 9.06 -0.36
N PHE A 60 10.74 9.27 -0.39
CA PHE A 60 11.60 9.05 0.77
C PHE A 60 11.91 10.39 1.40
N ARG A 61 11.83 10.44 2.71
CA ARG A 61 12.21 11.60 3.51
C ARG A 61 13.28 11.18 4.50
N LEU A 62 14.42 11.82 4.42
CA LEU A 62 15.44 11.83 5.45
C LEU A 62 15.28 13.13 6.24
N SER A 63 15.12 13.02 7.54
CA SER A 63 14.92 14.18 8.42
C SER A 63 15.95 14.16 9.55
N ASN A 64 16.42 15.31 9.95
CA ASN A 64 17.04 15.54 11.25
C ASN A 64 16.15 16.50 12.08
N ALA A 65 16.65 17.05 13.17
CA ALA A 65 15.87 17.92 14.06
C ALA A 65 15.30 19.18 13.36
N THR A 66 15.94 19.68 12.31
CA THR A 66 15.64 20.97 11.69
C THR A 66 15.42 20.92 10.19
N GLN A 67 15.86 19.87 9.51
CA GLN A 67 15.91 19.80 8.05
C GLN A 67 15.25 18.52 7.52
N ASN A 68 14.65 18.64 6.33
CA ASN A 68 14.13 17.52 5.59
C ASN A 68 14.70 17.49 4.18
N LEU A 69 15.13 16.30 3.75
CA LEU A 69 15.50 15.99 2.39
C LEU A 69 14.48 15.00 1.82
N TYR A 70 14.02 15.25 0.61
CA TYR A 70 13.04 14.42 -0.07
C TYR A 70 13.60 13.85 -1.37
N LEU A 71 13.41 12.56 -1.58
CA LEU A 71 13.63 11.89 -2.85
C LEU A 71 12.26 11.60 -3.46
N VAL A 72 11.96 12.26 -4.58
CA VAL A 72 10.63 12.26 -5.21
C VAL A 72 10.76 11.76 -6.65
N PRO A 73 9.92 10.83 -7.12
CA PRO A 73 9.94 10.42 -8.52
C PRO A 73 9.44 11.54 -9.44
N ASN A 74 10.03 11.64 -10.64
CA ASN A 74 9.73 12.71 -11.58
C ASN A 74 8.38 12.54 -12.29
N ASN A 75 7.93 11.30 -12.52
CA ASN A 75 6.71 11.02 -13.28
C ASN A 75 5.67 10.31 -12.42
N PRO A 76 4.88 11.03 -11.60
CA PRO A 76 3.90 10.41 -10.71
C PRO A 76 2.63 9.93 -11.44
N TYR A 77 2.38 10.41 -12.66
CA TYR A 77 1.15 10.12 -13.41
C TYR A 77 1.22 8.82 -14.19
N GLY A 78 0.11 8.13 -14.29
CA GLY A 78 -0.02 6.89 -15.05
C GLY A 78 -1.43 6.67 -15.56
N LEU A 79 -1.52 5.85 -16.61
CA LEU A 79 -2.76 5.27 -17.11
C LEU A 79 -2.68 3.76 -16.96
N GLY A 80 -3.79 3.14 -16.66
CA GLY A 80 -3.80 1.70 -16.48
C GLY A 80 -5.16 1.06 -16.73
N PHE A 81 -5.12 -0.25 -16.72
CA PHE A 81 -6.31 -1.08 -16.75
C PHE A 81 -6.26 -2.10 -15.61
N GLY A 82 -7.42 -2.56 -15.20
CA GLY A 82 -7.52 -3.55 -14.14
C GLY A 82 -8.67 -4.51 -14.36
N VAL A 83 -8.51 -5.66 -13.74
CA VAL A 83 -9.52 -6.71 -13.68
C VAL A 83 -9.82 -6.99 -12.23
N ALA A 84 -11.08 -7.12 -11.91
CA ALA A 84 -11.49 -7.52 -10.58
C ALA A 84 -12.50 -8.66 -10.63
N THR A 85 -12.35 -9.57 -9.67
CA THR A 85 -13.34 -10.55 -9.27
C THR A 85 -13.77 -10.26 -7.82
N ARG A 86 -14.67 -11.03 -7.27
CA ARG A 86 -15.04 -10.90 -5.83
C ARG A 86 -13.88 -11.18 -4.87
N LYS A 87 -12.86 -11.93 -5.30
CA LYS A 87 -11.75 -12.40 -4.45
C LYS A 87 -10.41 -11.75 -4.78
N LEU A 88 -10.22 -11.32 -6.03
CA LEU A 88 -8.94 -10.83 -6.53
C LEU A 88 -9.15 -9.53 -7.31
N ILE A 89 -8.29 -8.57 -7.05
CA ILE A 89 -8.22 -7.30 -7.77
C ILE A 89 -6.79 -7.12 -8.24
N LEU A 90 -6.61 -6.98 -9.54
CA LEU A 90 -5.33 -6.79 -10.18
C LEU A 90 -5.36 -5.52 -11.05
N ASP A 91 -4.40 -4.63 -10.84
CA ASP A 91 -4.20 -3.40 -11.60
C ASP A 91 -2.81 -3.35 -12.22
N ILE A 92 -2.74 -2.94 -13.48
CA ILE A 92 -1.50 -2.69 -14.21
C ILE A 92 -1.54 -1.24 -14.68
N ALA A 93 -0.51 -0.47 -14.33
CA ALA A 93 -0.38 0.92 -14.70
C ALA A 93 0.91 1.18 -15.49
N PHE A 94 0.81 2.04 -16.49
CA PHE A 94 1.91 2.52 -17.31
C PHE A 94 2.15 3.99 -17.03
N ASN A 95 3.41 4.38 -16.94
CA ASN A 95 3.77 5.77 -16.71
C ASN A 95 3.57 6.63 -17.95
N ILE A 96 3.05 7.83 -17.72
CA ILE A 96 3.07 8.90 -18.71
C ILE A 96 4.39 9.63 -18.57
N LYS A 97 5.23 9.60 -19.58
CA LYS A 97 6.50 10.34 -19.60
C LYS A 97 6.23 11.79 -19.95
N GLY A 98 6.78 12.73 -19.18
CA GLY A 98 6.84 14.15 -19.56
C GLY A 98 7.80 14.36 -20.74
N GLN A 99 7.60 15.39 -21.55
CA GLN A 99 8.38 15.59 -22.76
C GLN A 99 9.83 16.07 -22.52
N ASN A 100 10.12 16.72 -21.40
CA ASN A 100 11.38 17.43 -21.14
C ASN A 100 12.06 17.05 -19.80
N GLU A 101 11.68 15.96 -19.15
CA GLU A 101 12.24 15.58 -17.87
C GLU A 101 12.89 14.19 -17.92
N ASP A 102 13.99 14.05 -17.19
CA ASP A 102 14.58 12.73 -16.94
C ASP A 102 13.56 11.83 -16.23
N PRO A 103 13.11 10.74 -16.84
CA PRO A 103 12.03 9.95 -16.27
C PRO A 103 12.53 9.04 -15.16
N THR A 104 11.81 8.99 -14.04
CA THR A 104 11.95 7.89 -13.10
C THR A 104 11.52 6.59 -13.77
N LYS A 105 12.42 5.61 -13.83
CA LYS A 105 12.07 4.24 -14.24
C LYS A 105 11.40 3.56 -13.07
N ARG A 106 10.19 3.04 -13.26
CA ARG A 106 9.46 2.38 -12.18
C ARG A 106 8.70 1.14 -12.66
N PHE A 107 8.59 0.19 -11.74
CA PHE A 107 7.69 -0.95 -11.85
C PHE A 107 6.87 -1.07 -10.56
N ASP A 108 5.57 -1.16 -10.69
CA ASP A 108 4.62 -1.25 -9.58
C ASP A 108 3.67 -2.42 -9.78
N LEU A 109 3.70 -3.36 -8.86
CA LEU A 109 2.72 -4.45 -8.76
C LEU A 109 1.95 -4.31 -7.45
N GLN A 110 0.64 -4.33 -7.52
CA GLN A 110 -0.24 -4.35 -6.35
C GLN A 110 -1.35 -5.37 -6.56
N ALA A 111 -1.60 -6.18 -5.54
CA ALA A 111 -2.68 -7.15 -5.52
C ALA A 111 -3.42 -7.10 -4.18
N THR A 112 -4.74 -7.23 -4.25
CA THR A 112 -5.59 -7.37 -3.07
C THR A 112 -6.33 -8.68 -3.16
N PHE A 113 -6.21 -9.50 -2.12
CA PHE A 113 -6.92 -10.76 -1.96
C PHE A 113 -7.94 -10.62 -0.83
N ILE A 114 -9.17 -11.04 -1.08
CA ILE A 114 -10.27 -11.01 -0.13
C ILE A 114 -10.80 -12.43 0.05
N VAL A 115 -10.66 -12.97 1.26
CA VAL A 115 -11.13 -14.32 1.60
C VAL A 115 -11.96 -14.23 2.87
N LYS A 116 -13.29 -14.22 2.74
CA LYS A 116 -14.22 -14.02 3.85
C LYS A 116 -13.90 -12.74 4.62
N LYS A 117 -13.50 -12.85 5.88
CA LYS A 117 -13.13 -11.75 6.78
C LYS A 117 -11.66 -11.35 6.68
N HIS A 118 -10.88 -11.97 5.79
CA HIS A 118 -9.45 -11.76 5.65
C HIS A 118 -9.15 -10.91 4.42
N LEU A 119 -8.43 -9.83 4.62
CA LEU A 119 -7.94 -8.92 3.59
C LEU A 119 -6.42 -8.99 3.54
N PHE A 120 -5.85 -9.19 2.37
CA PHE A 120 -4.42 -9.17 2.12
C PHE A 120 -4.14 -8.13 1.02
N ASP A 121 -3.30 -7.16 1.32
CA ASP A 121 -2.76 -6.25 0.33
C ASP A 121 -1.27 -6.51 0.16
N VAL A 122 -0.86 -6.87 -1.06
CA VAL A 122 0.52 -7.17 -1.42
C VAL A 122 1.02 -6.10 -2.38
N PHE A 123 2.23 -5.63 -2.20
CA PHE A 123 2.87 -4.69 -3.13
C PHE A 123 4.34 -5.05 -3.37
N PHE A 124 4.79 -4.76 -4.57
CA PHE A 124 6.19 -4.85 -4.98
C PHE A 124 6.49 -3.66 -5.90
N GLN A 125 7.54 -2.92 -5.61
CA GLN A 125 7.87 -1.67 -6.27
C GLN A 125 9.36 -1.51 -6.44
N THR A 126 9.77 -1.17 -7.66
CA THR A 126 11.14 -0.76 -7.95
C THR A 126 11.14 0.58 -8.65
N TYR A 127 12.01 1.47 -8.19
CA TYR A 127 12.18 2.79 -8.77
C TYR A 127 13.66 3.08 -9.00
N GLN A 128 13.98 3.76 -10.09
CA GLN A 128 15.31 4.29 -10.38
C GLN A 128 15.18 5.72 -10.93
N GLY A 129 16.00 6.61 -10.38
CA GLY A 129 15.99 8.03 -10.70
C GLY A 129 14.99 8.80 -9.83
N PHE A 130 15.49 9.76 -9.06
CA PHE A 130 14.70 10.61 -8.17
C PHE A 130 15.13 12.05 -8.28
N LYS A 131 14.18 12.97 -8.17
CA LYS A 131 14.44 14.38 -7.92
C LYS A 131 14.71 14.55 -6.43
N VAL A 132 15.82 15.18 -6.10
CA VAL A 132 16.17 15.57 -4.73
C VAL A 132 15.60 16.96 -4.48
N LYS A 133 14.87 17.11 -3.38
CA LYS A 133 14.23 18.35 -2.91
C LYS A 133 14.51 18.54 -1.43
N ASN A 134 14.38 19.76 -0.94
CA ASN A 134 14.53 20.10 0.47
C ASN A 134 13.55 21.21 0.89
N ASP A 135 13.44 21.51 2.20
CA ASP A 135 12.49 22.49 2.75
C ASP A 135 13.11 23.91 2.93
N PHE A 136 14.39 24.08 2.65
CA PHE A 136 15.13 25.29 3.07
C PHE A 136 15.73 26.10 1.91
N ASN A 137 15.73 25.58 0.70
CA ASN A 137 16.09 26.31 -0.52
C ASN A 137 15.41 25.70 -1.75
N ASP A 138 15.50 26.38 -2.90
CA ASP A 138 14.89 25.94 -4.16
C ASP A 138 15.80 24.98 -4.96
N LEU A 139 16.82 24.38 -4.32
CA LEU A 139 17.71 23.44 -4.98
C LEU A 139 16.96 22.16 -5.32
N GLU A 140 16.82 21.90 -6.60
CA GLU A 140 16.24 20.66 -7.13
C GLU A 140 17.13 20.10 -8.24
N TYR A 141 17.43 18.82 -8.18
CA TYR A 141 18.14 18.15 -9.27
C TYR A 141 17.80 16.67 -9.32
N PHE A 142 17.96 16.09 -10.49
CA PHE A 142 17.62 14.70 -10.73
C PHE A 142 18.86 13.81 -10.56
N ARG A 143 18.71 12.73 -9.78
CA ARG A 143 19.72 11.71 -9.51
C ARG A 143 19.29 10.37 -10.12
N ASN A 144 19.87 10.00 -11.25
CA ASN A 144 19.54 8.75 -11.96
C ASN A 144 20.14 7.51 -11.30
N ASP A 145 21.17 7.68 -10.46
CA ASP A 145 21.83 6.61 -9.70
C ASP A 145 21.03 6.13 -8.49
N LEU A 146 20.09 6.95 -8.00
CA LEU A 146 19.22 6.59 -6.87
C LEU A 146 18.26 5.45 -7.26
N LYS A 147 18.33 4.34 -6.53
CA LYS A 147 17.49 3.15 -6.71
C LYS A 147 16.74 2.85 -5.43
N SER A 148 15.52 2.37 -5.57
CA SER A 148 14.74 1.87 -4.46
C SER A 148 14.01 0.57 -4.83
N LEU A 149 13.93 -0.33 -3.87
CA LEU A 149 13.13 -1.55 -3.92
C LEU A 149 12.32 -1.63 -2.63
N SER A 150 11.00 -1.65 -2.75
CA SER A 150 10.10 -1.80 -1.61
C SER A 150 9.08 -2.89 -1.89
N SER A 151 8.88 -3.77 -0.94
CA SER A 151 7.83 -4.79 -1.01
C SER A 151 7.20 -5.02 0.35
N GLY A 152 5.98 -5.51 0.36
CA GLY A 152 5.32 -5.79 1.62
C GLY A 152 3.98 -6.50 1.47
N ILE A 153 3.52 -7.00 2.60
CA ILE A 153 2.22 -7.63 2.75
C ILE A 153 1.55 -6.99 3.97
N ASN A 154 0.32 -6.55 3.78
CA ASN A 154 -0.57 -6.15 4.87
C ASN A 154 -1.67 -7.18 4.97
N TYR A 155 -1.89 -7.68 6.15
CA TYR A 155 -3.00 -8.57 6.49
C TYR A 155 -3.92 -7.87 7.48
N MET A 156 -5.24 -8.01 7.28
CA MET A 156 -6.25 -7.48 8.18
C MET A 156 -7.40 -8.48 8.32
N TYR A 157 -7.73 -8.83 9.54
CA TYR A 157 -8.97 -9.52 9.89
C TYR A 157 -10.05 -8.48 10.19
N MET A 158 -11.17 -8.52 9.47
CA MET A 158 -12.28 -7.57 9.59
C MET A 158 -13.39 -8.18 10.44
N PHE A 159 -13.75 -7.54 11.56
CA PHE A 159 -14.68 -8.11 12.53
C PHE A 159 -16.11 -8.23 11.99
N ASN A 160 -16.63 -7.19 11.34
CA ASN A 160 -18.02 -7.13 10.85
C ASN A 160 -18.08 -7.25 9.31
N ALA A 161 -17.34 -8.22 8.75
CA ALA A 161 -17.30 -8.40 7.29
C ALA A 161 -18.65 -8.88 6.70
N ASP A 162 -19.54 -9.40 7.51
CA ASP A 162 -20.89 -9.80 7.08
C ASP A 162 -21.79 -8.58 6.80
N GLU A 163 -21.49 -7.43 7.42
CA GLU A 163 -22.20 -6.16 7.23
C GLU A 163 -21.48 -5.20 6.28
N PHE A 164 -20.24 -5.49 5.92
CA PHE A 164 -19.34 -4.59 5.20
C PHE A 164 -18.80 -5.20 3.91
N SER A 165 -19.13 -4.61 2.77
CA SER A 165 -18.66 -5.09 1.47
C SER A 165 -17.28 -4.57 1.09
N LEU A 166 -16.24 -5.38 1.28
CA LEU A 166 -14.91 -5.11 0.74
C LEU A 166 -14.90 -5.05 -0.81
N GLY A 167 -15.79 -5.82 -1.44
CA GLY A 167 -15.96 -5.81 -2.90
C GLY A 167 -16.58 -4.50 -3.42
N ALA A 168 -17.51 -3.88 -2.68
CA ALA A 168 -18.06 -2.57 -3.03
C ALA A 168 -16.98 -1.49 -3.04
N LEU A 169 -16.03 -1.58 -2.12
CA LEU A 169 -14.95 -0.63 -1.92
C LEU A 169 -13.97 -0.55 -3.08
N LYS A 170 -13.58 -1.70 -3.63
CA LYS A 170 -12.44 -1.79 -4.55
C LYS A 170 -12.82 -2.22 -5.97
N SER A 171 -13.84 -3.08 -6.13
CA SER A 171 -14.15 -3.73 -7.41
C SER A 171 -15.44 -3.27 -8.07
N GLY A 172 -16.33 -2.60 -7.34
CA GLY A 172 -17.67 -2.23 -7.79
C GLY A 172 -18.60 -3.43 -8.00
N LEU A 173 -18.17 -4.66 -7.74
CA LEU A 173 -18.92 -5.90 -7.99
C LEU A 173 -20.04 -6.17 -6.99
N SER A 174 -20.02 -5.50 -5.87
CA SER A 174 -21.12 -5.52 -4.90
C SER A 174 -21.49 -4.09 -4.52
N ARG A 175 -22.68 -3.90 -3.98
CA ARG A 175 -23.17 -2.60 -3.56
C ARG A 175 -23.58 -2.67 -2.09
N GLN A 176 -23.06 -1.74 -1.30
CA GLN A 176 -23.51 -1.57 0.07
C GLN A 176 -24.89 -0.92 0.08
N LYS A 177 -25.83 -1.49 0.83
CA LYS A 177 -27.21 -0.98 0.97
C LYS A 177 -27.38 -0.04 2.15
N LYS A 178 -26.60 -0.23 3.21
CA LYS A 178 -26.64 0.56 4.44
C LYS A 178 -25.23 1.02 4.80
N THR A 179 -25.12 2.19 5.40
CA THR A 179 -23.88 2.65 6.01
C THR A 179 -23.38 1.63 7.02
N ALA A 180 -22.11 1.29 6.96
CA ALA A 180 -21.48 0.32 7.84
C ALA A 180 -20.08 0.75 8.24
N ILE A 181 -19.67 0.39 9.44
CA ILE A 181 -18.32 0.60 9.97
C ILE A 181 -17.81 -0.76 10.39
N THR A 182 -16.61 -1.07 9.98
CA THR A 182 -15.91 -2.29 10.40
C THR A 182 -14.57 -1.94 11.03
N PHE A 183 -14.21 -2.66 12.07
CA PHE A 183 -12.90 -2.61 12.70
C PHE A 183 -12.10 -3.83 12.26
N GLY A 184 -10.78 -3.70 12.32
CA GLY A 184 -9.90 -4.81 11.99
C GLY A 184 -8.62 -4.80 12.79
N LEU A 185 -8.07 -5.98 12.96
CA LEU A 185 -6.73 -6.22 13.52
C LEU A 185 -5.94 -7.09 12.56
N GLY A 186 -4.64 -6.85 12.51
CA GLY A 186 -3.79 -7.60 11.59
C GLY A 186 -2.32 -7.35 11.80
N GLY A 187 -1.55 -7.57 10.74
CA GLY A 187 -0.12 -7.38 10.75
C GLY A 187 0.42 -6.94 9.40
N PHE A 188 1.68 -6.55 9.39
CA PHE A 188 2.41 -6.20 8.18
C PHE A 188 3.81 -6.79 8.16
N LEU A 189 4.27 -7.07 6.95
CA LEU A 189 5.67 -7.30 6.62
C LEU A 189 6.09 -6.25 5.60
N ILE A 190 7.30 -5.72 5.74
CA ILE A 190 7.85 -4.75 4.79
C ILE A 190 9.33 -4.98 4.58
N THR A 191 9.78 -4.82 3.34
CA THR A 191 11.17 -4.58 3.00
C THR A 191 11.30 -3.25 2.29
N ASN A 192 12.35 -2.51 2.62
CA ASN A 192 12.65 -1.22 2.00
C ASN A 192 14.15 -1.09 1.84
N ASN A 193 14.61 -1.04 0.59
CA ASN A 193 16.01 -0.91 0.24
C ASN A 193 16.18 0.32 -0.64
N GLN A 194 17.18 1.12 -0.32
CA GLN A 194 17.60 2.29 -1.10
C GLN A 194 19.08 2.22 -1.34
N SER A 195 19.54 2.64 -2.49
CA SER A 195 20.97 2.73 -2.81
C SER A 195 21.24 3.84 -3.80
N ALA A 196 22.42 4.44 -3.66
CA ALA A 196 23.00 5.43 -4.56
C ALA A 196 24.49 5.14 -4.74
N GLU A 197 25.10 5.67 -5.80
CA GLU A 197 26.53 5.55 -6.04
C GLU A 197 27.35 6.43 -5.10
N SER A 198 26.79 7.53 -4.61
CA SER A 198 27.35 8.42 -3.60
C SER A 198 26.27 8.79 -2.57
N SER A 199 26.64 9.60 -1.57
CA SER A 199 25.68 10.06 -0.55
C SER A 199 24.38 10.55 -1.17
N ILE A 200 23.22 10.18 -0.57
CA ILE A 200 21.91 10.71 -0.95
C ILE A 200 21.77 12.20 -0.59
N VAL A 201 22.55 12.69 0.40
CA VAL A 201 22.65 14.11 0.74
C VAL A 201 23.62 14.77 -0.22
N PRO A 202 23.16 15.76 -1.00
CA PRO A 202 24.01 16.46 -1.95
C PRO A 202 25.18 17.18 -1.30
N PRO A 203 26.31 17.40 -2.02
CA PRO A 203 27.47 18.10 -1.49
C PRO A 203 27.11 19.47 -0.90
N GLU A 204 26.23 20.22 -1.56
CA GLU A 204 25.81 21.57 -1.16
C GLU A 204 25.00 21.58 0.15
N LEU A 205 24.43 20.44 0.52
CA LEU A 205 23.57 20.28 1.70
C LEU A 205 24.24 19.50 2.83
N GLN A 206 25.44 18.96 2.60
CA GLN A 206 26.13 18.12 3.58
C GLN A 206 26.44 18.84 4.90
N SER A 207 26.66 20.16 4.85
CA SER A 207 26.89 20.96 6.06
C SER A 207 25.66 21.05 7.00
N LEU A 208 24.47 20.71 6.49
CA LEU A 208 23.20 20.75 7.23
C LEU A 208 22.82 19.39 7.83
N PHE A 209 23.55 18.34 7.47
CA PHE A 209 23.34 16.99 7.94
C PHE A 209 24.62 16.45 8.59
N ASN A 210 24.48 15.63 9.61
CA ASN A 210 25.61 14.92 10.22
C ASN A 210 26.14 13.84 9.27
N ASP A 211 27.33 13.32 9.55
CA ASP A 211 28.01 12.34 8.68
C ASP A 211 27.20 11.03 8.56
N GLU A 212 26.51 10.62 9.62
CA GLU A 212 25.66 9.43 9.64
C GLU A 212 24.37 9.57 8.80
N ALA A 213 23.95 10.80 8.49
CA ALA A 213 22.86 11.06 7.55
C ALA A 213 23.28 11.00 6.08
N ARG A 214 24.58 11.05 5.78
CA ARG A 214 25.14 11.00 4.42
C ARG A 214 25.17 9.57 3.87
N LEU A 215 24.07 8.86 4.05
CA LEU A 215 23.94 7.46 3.64
C LEU A 215 23.96 7.31 2.10
N ASN A 216 24.61 6.27 1.61
CA ASN A 216 24.55 5.82 0.23
C ASN A 216 23.71 4.54 0.09
N LYS A 217 23.45 3.84 1.22
CA LYS A 217 22.59 2.66 1.21
C LYS A 217 21.80 2.53 2.51
N PHE A 218 20.55 2.18 2.36
CA PHE A 218 19.66 1.81 3.45
C PHE A 218 19.00 0.47 3.13
N MET A 219 19.01 -0.45 4.07
CA MET A 219 18.27 -1.70 4.02
C MET A 219 17.42 -1.84 5.29
N GLY A 220 16.11 -2.08 5.12
CA GLY A 220 15.19 -2.30 6.21
C GLY A 220 14.27 -3.50 5.95
N ILE A 221 14.13 -4.38 6.94
CA ILE A 221 13.17 -5.51 6.93
C ILE A 221 12.41 -5.45 8.25
N GLY A 222 11.10 -5.31 8.19
CA GLY A 222 10.27 -5.13 9.38
C GLY A 222 8.98 -5.92 9.35
N ALA A 223 8.47 -6.16 10.56
CA ALA A 223 7.19 -6.78 10.81
C ALA A 223 6.48 -6.09 11.98
N GLY A 224 5.17 -6.07 11.96
CA GLY A 224 4.41 -5.42 13.04
C GLY A 224 2.93 -5.73 13.00
N VAL A 225 2.22 -5.08 13.92
CA VAL A 225 0.77 -5.20 14.07
C VAL A 225 0.07 -3.96 13.51
N LEU A 226 -1.14 -4.15 13.01
CA LEU A 226 -2.04 -3.13 12.49
C LEU A 226 -3.36 -3.19 13.24
N GLY A 227 -3.95 -2.04 13.47
CA GLY A 227 -5.33 -1.96 13.93
C GLY A 227 -5.99 -0.73 13.33
N GLY A 228 -7.26 -0.82 13.00
CA GLY A 228 -7.92 0.33 12.39
C GLY A 228 -9.39 0.11 12.11
N PHE A 229 -9.97 1.08 11.42
CA PHE A 229 -11.37 1.02 11.00
C PHE A 229 -11.53 1.41 9.54
N THR A 230 -12.61 0.93 8.95
CA THR A 230 -13.12 1.37 7.66
C THR A 230 -14.60 1.69 7.80
N ALA A 231 -14.98 2.90 7.41
CA ALA A 231 -16.37 3.34 7.34
C ALA A 231 -16.79 3.48 5.87
N LEU A 232 -17.94 2.92 5.52
CA LEU A 232 -18.56 3.07 4.21
C LEU A 232 -19.94 3.74 4.42
N PHE A 233 -20.09 4.91 3.83
CA PHE A 233 -21.31 5.71 3.86
C PHE A 233 -22.07 5.51 2.56
N VAL A 234 -23.32 5.08 2.67
CA VAL A 234 -24.24 4.99 1.53
C VAL A 234 -24.91 6.34 1.35
N LEU A 235 -24.79 6.89 0.16
CA LEU A 235 -25.36 8.18 -0.23
C LEU A 235 -26.49 7.97 -1.24
N PRO A 236 -27.40 8.98 -1.42
CA PRO A 236 -28.47 8.90 -2.42
C PRO A 236 -27.95 8.63 -3.84
N ALA A 237 -28.84 8.16 -4.72
CA ALA A 237 -28.58 7.94 -6.15
C ALA A 237 -27.36 7.03 -6.46
N ASN A 238 -27.13 5.98 -5.64
CA ASN A 238 -26.03 5.01 -5.77
C ASN A 238 -24.64 5.60 -5.56
N PHE A 239 -24.51 6.77 -4.97
CA PHE A 239 -23.24 7.30 -4.52
C PHE A 239 -22.81 6.65 -3.20
N PHE A 240 -21.52 6.65 -2.94
CA PHE A 240 -20.95 6.20 -1.68
C PHE A 240 -19.66 6.95 -1.35
N ALA A 241 -19.31 6.97 -0.09
CA ALA A 241 -18.02 7.45 0.39
C ALA A 241 -17.41 6.43 1.35
N VAL A 242 -16.08 6.34 1.35
CA VAL A 242 -15.34 5.45 2.23
C VAL A 242 -14.21 6.22 2.88
N MET A 243 -13.95 5.91 4.14
CA MET A 243 -12.79 6.36 4.89
C MET A 243 -12.17 5.16 5.61
N ASN A 244 -10.86 5.04 5.48
CA ASN A 244 -10.07 4.03 6.20
C ASN A 244 -8.93 4.71 6.94
N PHE A 245 -8.71 4.31 8.18
CA PHE A 245 -7.56 4.70 8.98
C PHE A 245 -6.99 3.48 9.68
N THR A 246 -5.70 3.23 9.44
CA THR A 246 -5.02 2.01 9.92
C THR A 246 -3.63 2.35 10.42
N PRO A 247 -3.47 2.70 11.70
CA PRO A 247 -2.17 2.80 12.35
C PRO A 247 -1.57 1.43 12.62
N GLY A 248 -0.25 1.41 12.80
CA GLY A 248 0.51 0.21 13.14
C GLY A 248 1.86 0.52 13.76
N ILE A 249 2.39 -0.45 14.46
CA ILE A 249 3.71 -0.42 15.09
C ILE A 249 4.38 -1.78 14.91
N GLY A 250 5.69 -1.78 14.75
CA GLY A 250 6.45 -3.01 14.57
C GLY A 250 7.92 -2.86 14.89
N LEU A 251 8.66 -3.91 14.58
CA LEU A 251 10.11 -3.97 14.69
C LEU A 251 10.72 -4.09 13.30
N MET A 252 11.82 -3.39 13.07
CA MET A 252 12.55 -3.37 11.82
C MET A 252 14.04 -3.59 12.09
N TYR A 253 14.60 -4.61 11.46
CA TYR A 253 16.04 -4.72 11.29
C TYR A 253 16.48 -3.70 10.25
N LYS A 254 17.49 -2.91 10.56
CA LYS A 254 18.01 -1.85 9.69
C LYS A 254 19.53 -1.94 9.56
N GLU A 255 20.00 -1.62 8.39
CA GLU A 255 21.41 -1.47 8.09
C GLU A 255 21.59 -0.21 7.25
N VAL A 256 22.46 0.67 7.68
CA VAL A 256 22.82 1.93 7.02
C VAL A 256 24.29 1.87 6.64
N GLU A 257 24.58 2.31 5.42
CA GLU A 257 25.94 2.40 4.90
C GLU A 257 26.15 3.83 4.40
N THR A 258 27.17 4.48 4.88
CA THR A 258 27.71 5.75 4.38
C THR A 258 28.98 5.45 3.58
N GLU A 259 29.66 6.46 3.05
CA GLU A 259 30.95 6.28 2.36
C GLU A 259 32.02 5.70 3.29
N ASP A 260 31.99 6.06 4.58
CA ASP A 260 33.03 5.74 5.55
C ASP A 260 32.66 4.62 6.52
N VAL A 261 31.37 4.49 6.86
CA VAL A 261 30.92 3.64 7.96
C VAL A 261 29.66 2.86 7.59
N LYS A 262 29.59 1.63 8.10
CA LYS A 262 28.42 0.79 8.07
C LYS A 262 27.95 0.53 9.50
N PHE A 263 26.69 0.84 9.80
CA PHE A 263 26.13 0.67 11.14
C PHE A 263 24.68 0.17 11.14
N LYS A 264 24.24 -0.30 12.29
CA LYS A 264 22.89 -0.77 12.55
C LYS A 264 22.24 0.15 13.58
N PRO A 265 21.20 0.90 13.18
CA PRO A 265 20.45 1.70 14.14
C PRO A 265 19.90 0.86 15.30
N SER A 266 20.09 1.34 16.51
CA SER A 266 19.76 0.59 17.74
C SER A 266 18.29 0.53 18.05
N ASN A 267 17.52 1.59 17.72
CA ASN A 267 16.08 1.63 17.95
C ASN A 267 15.35 0.79 16.87
N PRO A 268 14.79 -0.37 17.18
CA PRO A 268 14.19 -1.25 16.19
C PRO A 268 12.77 -0.83 15.77
N LEU A 269 12.20 0.22 16.36
CA LEU A 269 10.81 0.55 16.11
C LEU A 269 10.57 1.06 14.68
N VAL A 270 9.48 0.61 14.10
CA VAL A 270 8.90 1.17 12.88
C VAL A 270 7.43 1.51 13.14
N TYR A 271 7.08 2.73 12.81
CA TYR A 271 5.70 3.22 12.85
C TYR A 271 5.10 3.17 11.46
N LYS A 272 3.84 2.80 11.39
CA LYS A 272 3.08 2.76 10.16
C LYS A 272 1.76 3.49 10.34
N MET A 273 1.33 4.19 9.29
CA MET A 273 0.01 4.82 9.25
C MET A 273 -0.51 4.77 7.82
N ASN A 274 -1.72 4.26 7.63
CA ASN A 274 -2.43 4.33 6.36
C ASN A 274 -3.69 5.16 6.54
N LEU A 275 -3.88 6.12 5.67
CA LEU A 275 -5.12 6.88 5.49
C LEU A 275 -5.57 6.72 4.04
N PHE A 276 -6.84 6.37 3.83
CA PHE A 276 -7.38 6.15 2.50
C PHE A 276 -8.85 6.58 2.46
N GLY A 277 -9.25 7.20 1.35
CA GLY A 277 -10.62 7.60 1.09
C GLY A 277 -11.05 7.27 -0.32
N VAL A 278 -12.34 7.03 -0.51
CA VAL A 278 -12.98 6.85 -1.82
C VAL A 278 -14.29 7.61 -1.83
N VAL A 279 -14.58 8.27 -2.93
CA VAL A 279 -15.94 8.67 -3.30
C VAL A 279 -16.27 8.07 -4.65
N GLY A 280 -17.49 7.55 -4.80
CA GLY A 280 -17.82 6.86 -6.02
C GLY A 280 -19.31 6.75 -6.29
N TYR A 281 -19.60 6.41 -7.52
CA TYR A 281 -20.89 6.02 -8.02
C TYR A 281 -20.87 4.55 -8.41
N ASN A 282 -21.83 3.76 -7.94
CA ASN A 282 -21.90 2.33 -8.19
C ASN A 282 -23.25 1.93 -8.80
N GLY A 283 -23.42 2.18 -10.10
CA GLY A 283 -24.59 1.79 -10.87
C GLY A 283 -24.65 0.29 -11.19
N ASN A 284 -25.65 -0.12 -11.99
CA ASN A 284 -25.85 -1.53 -12.30
C ASN A 284 -24.75 -2.12 -13.19
N ARG A 285 -24.34 -1.43 -14.26
CA ARG A 285 -23.32 -1.88 -15.23
C ARG A 285 -22.00 -1.11 -15.12
N PHE A 286 -22.06 0.15 -14.70
CA PHE A 286 -20.91 1.02 -14.62
C PHE A 286 -20.67 1.46 -13.18
N TYR A 287 -19.42 1.73 -12.86
CA TYR A 287 -19.04 2.46 -11.66
C TYR A 287 -17.93 3.47 -11.96
N ILE A 288 -17.90 4.52 -11.17
CA ILE A 288 -16.86 5.56 -11.23
C ILE A 288 -16.38 5.78 -9.80
N ASN A 289 -15.08 5.73 -9.58
CA ASN A 289 -14.48 5.92 -8.26
C ASN A 289 -13.34 6.92 -8.34
N LEU A 290 -13.34 7.88 -7.44
CA LEU A 290 -12.17 8.70 -7.11
C LEU A 290 -11.66 8.24 -5.75
N ALA A 291 -10.47 7.67 -5.75
CA ALA A 291 -9.80 7.15 -4.56
C ALA A 291 -8.53 7.95 -4.29
N GLY A 292 -8.18 8.14 -3.03
CA GLY A 292 -6.93 8.77 -2.66
C GLY A 292 -6.48 8.35 -1.27
N GLY A 293 -5.17 8.33 -1.03
CA GLY A 293 -4.64 7.97 0.26
C GLY A 293 -3.14 8.12 0.37
N SER A 294 -2.66 7.96 1.58
CA SER A 294 -1.23 7.96 1.90
C SER A 294 -0.92 6.88 2.93
N GLY A 295 0.16 6.14 2.67
CA GLY A 295 0.77 5.21 3.62
C GLY A 295 2.14 5.75 4.02
N ILE A 296 2.41 5.79 5.32
CA ILE A 296 3.68 6.28 5.88
C ILE A 296 4.29 5.16 6.71
N TYR A 297 5.57 4.89 6.48
CA TYR A 297 6.42 4.09 7.36
C TYR A 297 7.54 5.00 7.85
N SER A 298 7.75 5.07 9.15
CA SER A 298 8.78 5.93 9.76
C SER A 298 9.60 5.14 10.75
N THR A 299 10.92 5.32 10.71
CA THR A 299 11.85 4.63 11.60
C THR A 299 13.04 5.53 11.91
N ASP A 300 13.54 5.41 13.11
CA ASP A 300 14.73 6.08 13.61
C ASP A 300 16.00 5.47 12.97
N LEU A 301 16.96 6.31 12.58
CA LEU A 301 18.27 5.91 12.06
C LEU A 301 19.41 6.15 13.06
N ASN A 302 19.13 6.53 14.31
CA ASN A 302 20.04 7.07 15.32
C ASN A 302 20.57 8.47 14.97
N PHE A 303 21.37 9.02 15.86
CA PHE A 303 22.03 10.34 15.71
C PHE A 303 21.07 11.49 15.39
N GLY A 304 19.80 11.38 15.83
CA GLY A 304 18.75 12.36 15.55
C GLY A 304 18.18 12.29 14.13
N ASN A 305 18.55 11.29 13.33
CA ASN A 305 18.06 11.10 11.97
C ASN A 305 16.86 10.15 11.92
N THR A 306 15.92 10.45 11.06
CA THR A 306 14.72 9.63 10.82
C THR A 306 14.56 9.38 9.31
N SER A 307 14.28 8.15 8.94
CA SER A 307 13.87 7.78 7.59
C SER A 307 12.37 7.54 7.53
N SER A 308 11.72 8.17 6.56
CA SER A 308 10.30 7.90 6.29
C SER A 308 10.11 7.52 4.82
N PHE A 309 9.34 6.46 4.63
CA PHE A 309 8.87 6.01 3.33
C PHE A 309 7.39 6.34 3.22
N ILE A 310 7.04 7.17 2.24
CA ILE A 310 5.69 7.72 2.07
C ILE A 310 5.18 7.29 0.69
N LEU A 311 4.04 6.61 0.67
CA LEU A 311 3.31 6.25 -0.52
C LEU A 311 2.04 7.07 -0.61
N THR A 312 1.99 8.02 -1.53
CA THR A 312 0.77 8.78 -1.84
C THR A 312 0.20 8.29 -3.17
N ASN A 313 -1.11 8.05 -3.19
CA ASN A 313 -1.80 7.71 -4.42
C ASN A 313 -3.14 8.45 -4.53
N ALA A 314 -3.51 8.78 -5.76
CA ALA A 314 -4.86 9.16 -6.14
C ALA A 314 -5.21 8.41 -7.43
N LYS A 315 -6.43 7.94 -7.56
CA LYS A 315 -6.88 7.15 -8.70
C LYS A 315 -8.30 7.51 -9.09
N LEU A 316 -8.50 7.90 -10.33
CA LEU A 316 -9.81 8.00 -10.96
C LEU A 316 -10.03 6.75 -11.82
N SER A 317 -11.07 5.99 -11.53
CA SER A 317 -11.37 4.73 -12.22
C SER A 317 -12.78 4.76 -12.80
N ILE A 318 -12.90 4.25 -14.01
CA ILE A 318 -14.19 3.95 -14.66
C ILE A 318 -14.20 2.46 -14.96
N GLY A 319 -15.19 1.77 -14.43
CA GLY A 319 -15.31 0.32 -14.58
C GLY A 319 -16.61 -0.14 -15.16
N TYR A 320 -16.53 -1.25 -15.90
CA TYR A 320 -17.65 -1.96 -16.50
C TYR A 320 -17.78 -3.36 -15.90
N LYS A 321 -18.98 -3.72 -15.49
CA LYS A 321 -19.30 -5.01 -14.87
C LYS A 321 -19.73 -5.99 -15.93
N LEU A 322 -19.06 -7.15 -15.97
CA LEU A 322 -19.32 -8.24 -16.91
C LEU A 322 -20.01 -9.41 -16.23
N GLY A 323 -20.86 -10.09 -16.99
CA GLY A 323 -21.58 -11.27 -16.56
C GLY A 323 -22.98 -10.96 -16.02
N LYS A 324 -23.83 -11.94 -16.15
CA LYS A 324 -25.16 -12.02 -15.51
C LYS A 324 -25.03 -12.72 -14.19
#